data_eaefb47f73da561a96cf02c1f8bf812c
#
_entry.id   eaefb47f73da561a96cf02c1f8bf812c
#
_cell.length_a   1.000
_cell.length_b   1.000
_cell.length_c   1.000
_cell.angle_alpha   90.00
_cell.angle_beta   90.00
_cell.angle_gamma   90.00
#
_symmetry.space_group_name_H-M   'P 1'
#
loop_
_entity.id
_entity.type
_entity.pdbx_description
1 polymer ?
#
loop_
_entity_poly.entity_id
_entity_poly.type
_entity_poly.pdbx_seq_one_letter_code
_entity_poly.pdbx_strand_id
1 'polypeptide(L)'
;MPVAALRLMTVVGVSALALAACSNNDDKAAVDPSMSPEQQAAAAANTPVTAQPRQIRNVPVDVQGVTEVGATVRVKGVDLAEDATILDVSISFASDMTNSVQMASEATYIELPNGQKLRLKPPEGNPYMTIAKGDTMNGRLVFMGAVPAGVNQISVVFNEGSTSDSIIGPFLRMTIPLTAQAAQNPTTGAAG
;
A
#
# COMPACT_ATOMS: atom_id res chain seq x y z
N MET A 1 -9.40 32.00 -44.66
CA MET A 1 -10.34 33.13 -44.61
C MET A 1 -11.60 32.70 -43.85
N PRO A 2 -12.20 33.49 -42.97
CA PRO A 2 -11.75 34.47 -41.97
C PRO A 2 -11.98 33.93 -40.53
N VAL A 3 -11.24 34.31 -39.53
CA VAL A 3 -11.12 35.51 -38.69
C VAL A 3 -12.28 35.73 -37.69
N ALA A 4 -11.85 35.89 -36.42
CA ALA A 4 -12.42 36.64 -35.31
C ALA A 4 -13.50 35.93 -34.46
N ALA A 5 -13.55 36.04 -33.15
CA ALA A 5 -13.30 37.21 -32.31
C ALA A 5 -13.00 36.85 -30.85
N LEU A 6 -12.07 37.54 -30.36
CA LEU A 6 -11.73 38.02 -29.03
C LEU A 6 -12.96 38.40 -28.18
N ARG A 7 -13.09 37.88 -26.93
CA ARG A 7 -13.76 38.63 -25.86
C ARG A 7 -13.02 38.47 -24.54
N LEU A 8 -12.32 39.52 -24.21
CA LEU A 8 -11.76 39.93 -22.96
C LEU A 8 -12.91 40.24 -21.98
N MET A 9 -12.94 39.66 -20.79
CA MET A 9 -13.71 40.18 -19.67
C MET A 9 -12.88 40.12 -18.40
N THR A 10 -12.33 41.26 -18.05
CA THR A 10 -11.68 41.59 -16.80
C THR A 10 -12.74 41.79 -15.72
N VAL A 11 -12.66 41.07 -14.62
CA VAL A 11 -13.34 41.44 -13.38
C VAL A 11 -12.30 41.52 -12.28
N VAL A 12 -12.03 42.70 -11.86
CA VAL A 12 -11.27 43.08 -10.67
C VAL A 12 -12.20 42.96 -9.47
N GLY A 13 -11.83 42.16 -8.49
CA GLY A 13 -12.52 42.06 -7.21
C GLY A 13 -11.49 42.05 -6.10
N VAL A 14 -11.29 43.21 -5.50
CA VAL A 14 -10.53 43.45 -4.26
C VAL A 14 -11.41 43.03 -3.09
N SER A 15 -10.92 42.18 -2.16
CA SER A 15 -11.47 42.16 -0.80
C SER A 15 -10.49 41.49 0.18
N ALA A 16 -9.94 42.35 1.05
CA ALA A 16 -9.74 42.26 2.48
C ALA A 16 -9.01 41.06 3.10
N LEU A 17 -7.83 41.39 3.65
CA LEU A 17 -7.12 40.65 4.68
C LEU A 17 -8.01 40.41 5.92
N ALA A 18 -8.05 39.20 6.40
CA ALA A 18 -8.31 38.88 7.80
C ALA A 18 -7.17 38.00 8.32
N LEU A 19 -6.28 38.59 9.10
CA LEU A 19 -5.33 37.87 9.96
C LEU A 19 -6.16 37.21 11.08
N ALA A 20 -6.25 35.89 11.05
CA ALA A 20 -6.69 35.11 12.21
C ALA A 20 -5.45 34.47 12.83
N ALA A 21 -5.11 34.93 14.03
CA ALA A 21 -4.09 34.39 14.89
C ALA A 21 -4.37 32.91 15.19
N CYS A 22 -3.41 32.03 14.91
CA CYS A 22 -3.42 30.67 15.46
C CYS A 22 -3.11 30.75 16.94
N SER A 23 -4.14 30.66 17.76
CA SER A 23 -4.03 30.37 19.18
C SER A 23 -3.84 28.87 19.32
N ASN A 24 -2.72 28.46 19.90
CA ASN A 24 -2.53 27.10 20.41
C ASN A 24 -3.53 26.89 21.53
N ASN A 25 -4.62 26.21 21.24
CA ASN A 25 -5.51 25.70 22.28
C ASN A 25 -5.06 24.28 22.60
N ASP A 26 -4.40 24.16 23.74
CA ASP A 26 -4.47 22.95 24.56
C ASP A 26 -5.93 22.82 25.00
N ASP A 27 -6.78 22.21 24.17
CA ASP A 27 -8.16 21.88 24.51
C ASP A 27 -8.18 20.72 25.51
N LYS A 28 -7.80 21.04 26.72
CA LYS A 28 -8.30 20.33 27.89
C LYS A 28 -9.78 20.68 27.96
N ALA A 29 -10.66 19.77 27.52
CA ALA A 29 -12.10 19.94 27.59
C ALA A 29 -12.49 20.39 29.01
N ALA A 30 -12.80 21.67 29.14
CA ALA A 30 -13.31 22.23 30.37
C ALA A 30 -14.73 21.66 30.57
N VAL A 31 -14.89 20.81 31.57
CA VAL A 31 -16.19 20.26 31.98
C VAL A 31 -16.97 21.42 32.59
N ASP A 32 -18.05 21.81 31.95
CA ASP A 32 -18.96 22.85 32.47
C ASP A 32 -19.62 22.35 33.78
N PRO A 33 -19.38 22.98 34.93
CA PRO A 33 -19.90 22.52 36.21
C PRO A 33 -21.42 22.64 36.34
N SER A 34 -22.10 23.25 35.36
CA SER A 34 -23.56 23.41 35.35
C SER A 34 -24.32 22.24 34.70
N MET A 35 -23.61 21.28 34.09
CA MET A 35 -24.21 20.10 33.45
C MET A 35 -24.53 19.00 34.46
N SER A 36 -25.69 18.33 34.27
CA SER A 36 -26.06 17.17 35.08
C SER A 36 -25.09 16.00 34.83
N PRO A 37 -24.93 15.05 35.79
CA PRO A 37 -24.04 13.91 35.63
C PRO A 37 -24.30 13.08 34.36
N GLU A 38 -25.55 12.98 33.92
CA GLU A 38 -25.93 12.29 32.67
C GLU A 38 -25.48 13.05 31.42
N GLN A 39 -25.56 14.39 31.43
CA GLN A 39 -25.07 15.22 30.32
C GLN A 39 -23.56 15.23 30.23
N GLN A 40 -22.85 15.16 31.36
CA GLN A 40 -21.39 15.04 31.40
C GLN A 40 -20.93 13.69 30.86
N ALA A 41 -21.64 12.60 31.18
CA ALA A 41 -21.35 11.27 30.65
C ALA A 41 -21.62 11.20 29.15
N ALA A 42 -22.67 11.83 28.63
CA ALA A 42 -22.97 11.90 27.20
C ALA A 42 -21.96 12.77 26.44
N ALA A 43 -21.49 13.87 27.04
CA ALA A 43 -20.44 14.71 26.43
C ALA A 43 -19.07 14.00 26.39
N ALA A 44 -18.74 13.21 27.42
CA ALA A 44 -17.53 12.41 27.44
C ALA A 44 -17.56 11.25 26.41
N ALA A 45 -18.75 10.68 26.17
CA ALA A 45 -18.92 9.62 25.18
C ALA A 45 -18.81 10.12 23.71
N ASN A 46 -19.01 11.42 23.47
CA ASN A 46 -18.93 12.05 22.16
C ASN A 46 -17.58 12.74 21.87
N THR A 47 -16.60 12.60 22.76
CA THR A 47 -15.24 13.11 22.48
C THR A 47 -14.69 12.29 21.31
N PRO A 48 -14.32 12.90 20.16
CA PRO A 48 -13.73 12.15 19.07
C PRO A 48 -12.43 11.53 19.58
N VAL A 49 -12.38 10.19 19.60
CA VAL A 49 -11.14 9.46 19.87
C VAL A 49 -10.18 9.83 18.75
N THR A 50 -9.24 10.72 19.04
CA THR A 50 -8.15 11.02 18.12
C THR A 50 -7.40 9.71 17.92
N ALA A 51 -7.59 9.07 16.77
CA ALA A 51 -6.89 7.85 16.43
C ALA A 51 -5.38 8.16 16.49
N GLN A 52 -4.70 7.55 17.46
CA GLN A 52 -3.24 7.66 17.53
C GLN A 52 -2.66 7.18 16.21
N PRO A 53 -1.62 7.83 15.67
CA PRO A 53 -0.97 7.39 14.45
C PRO A 53 -0.50 5.95 14.66
N ARG A 54 -1.04 5.02 13.84
CA ARG A 54 -0.68 3.61 13.89
C ARG A 54 0.81 3.49 13.60
N GLN A 55 1.54 2.83 14.49
CA GLN A 55 2.96 2.58 14.28
C GLN A 55 3.11 1.62 13.09
N ILE A 56 3.74 2.09 12.03
CA ILE A 56 4.08 1.28 10.87
C ILE A 56 5.58 1.02 10.91
N ARG A 57 5.97 -0.26 10.95
CA ARG A 57 7.37 -0.65 10.79
C ARG A 57 7.64 -0.91 9.32
N ASN A 58 8.44 -0.08 8.70
CA ASN A 58 8.92 -0.28 7.33
C ASN A 58 10.14 -1.21 7.32
N VAL A 59 10.12 -2.22 6.47
CA VAL A 59 11.23 -3.14 6.21
C VAL A 59 11.60 -3.01 4.72
N PRO A 60 12.73 -2.38 4.40
CA PRO A 60 13.21 -2.34 3.02
C PRO A 60 13.64 -3.75 2.60
N VAL A 61 13.20 -4.18 1.44
CA VAL A 61 13.54 -5.46 0.84
C VAL A 61 13.79 -5.27 -0.65
N ASP A 62 14.43 -6.23 -1.28
CA ASP A 62 14.56 -6.30 -2.73
C ASP A 62 14.49 -7.77 -3.14
N VAL A 63 13.27 -8.26 -3.34
CA VAL A 63 13.00 -9.66 -3.69
C VAL A 63 12.25 -9.68 -5.02
N GLN A 64 12.69 -10.54 -5.92
CA GLN A 64 12.09 -10.71 -7.22
C GLN A 64 11.69 -12.17 -7.45
N GLY A 65 10.53 -12.36 -8.06
CA GLY A 65 10.04 -13.64 -8.57
C GLY A 65 9.59 -13.49 -10.01
N VAL A 66 9.71 -14.56 -10.78
CA VAL A 66 9.33 -14.60 -12.19
C VAL A 66 8.47 -15.84 -12.43
N THR A 67 7.37 -15.67 -13.16
CA THR A 67 6.54 -16.79 -13.63
C THR A 67 7.04 -17.31 -14.97
N GLU A 68 6.71 -18.55 -15.32
CA GLU A 68 7.10 -19.16 -16.60
C GLU A 68 6.52 -18.41 -17.81
N VAL A 69 5.38 -17.74 -17.63
CA VAL A 69 4.74 -16.96 -18.70
C VAL A 69 5.31 -15.53 -18.85
N GLY A 70 6.33 -15.16 -18.05
CA GLY A 70 7.05 -13.89 -18.21
C GLY A 70 6.51 -12.72 -17.35
N ALA A 71 5.68 -12.98 -16.34
CA ALA A 71 5.38 -11.97 -15.33
C ALA A 71 6.52 -11.91 -14.29
N THR A 72 7.01 -10.71 -14.03
CA THR A 72 8.06 -10.43 -13.05
C THR A 72 7.50 -9.60 -11.92
N VAL A 73 7.56 -10.12 -10.70
CA VAL A 73 7.12 -9.42 -9.48
C VAL A 73 8.36 -9.02 -8.68
N ARG A 74 8.52 -7.74 -8.40
CA ARG A 74 9.56 -7.22 -7.51
C ARG A 74 8.92 -6.57 -6.29
N VAL A 75 9.31 -6.99 -5.10
CA VAL A 75 8.90 -6.40 -3.82
C VAL A 75 10.05 -5.54 -3.31
N LYS A 76 9.78 -4.24 -3.10
CA LYS A 76 10.78 -3.23 -2.72
C LYS A 76 10.73 -2.89 -1.23
N GLY A 77 9.59 -3.12 -0.59
CA GLY A 77 9.40 -2.83 0.82
C GLY A 77 8.19 -3.53 1.40
N VAL A 78 8.21 -3.69 2.72
CA VAL A 78 7.11 -4.23 3.50
C VAL A 78 6.79 -3.26 4.64
N ASP A 79 5.58 -2.74 4.68
CA ASP A 79 5.06 -1.98 5.80
C ASP A 79 4.22 -2.88 6.70
N LEU A 80 4.61 -3.02 7.95
CA LEU A 80 3.95 -3.83 8.96
C LEU A 80 3.15 -2.91 9.89
N ALA A 81 1.83 -2.92 9.74
CA ALA A 81 0.89 -2.19 10.59
C ALA A 81 0.16 -3.14 11.53
N GLU A 82 -0.61 -2.60 12.48
CA GLU A 82 -1.34 -3.37 13.49
C GLU A 82 -2.46 -4.23 12.92
N ASP A 83 -3.05 -3.83 11.80
CA ASP A 83 -4.21 -4.48 11.17
C ASP A 83 -4.00 -4.82 9.70
N ALA A 84 -2.85 -4.49 9.14
CA ALA A 84 -2.53 -4.73 7.74
C ALA A 84 -1.04 -4.94 7.53
N THR A 85 -0.72 -5.71 6.49
CA THR A 85 0.63 -5.85 5.94
C THR A 85 0.60 -5.32 4.51
N ILE A 86 1.50 -4.40 4.16
CA ILE A 86 1.47 -3.72 2.88
C ILE A 86 2.79 -3.96 2.16
N LEU A 87 2.72 -4.41 0.91
CA LEU A 87 3.88 -4.61 0.06
C LEU A 87 3.98 -3.48 -0.97
N ASP A 88 5.13 -2.83 -1.05
CA ASP A 88 5.48 -1.97 -2.20
C ASP A 88 6.01 -2.85 -3.32
N VAL A 89 5.29 -2.88 -4.44
CA VAL A 89 5.56 -3.80 -5.53
C VAL A 89 5.72 -3.09 -6.87
N SER A 90 6.48 -3.74 -7.75
CA SER A 90 6.52 -3.46 -9.18
C SER A 90 6.30 -4.78 -9.91
N ILE A 91 5.27 -4.86 -10.74
CA ILE A 91 4.93 -6.06 -11.49
C ILE A 91 4.94 -5.71 -12.97
N SER A 92 5.84 -6.33 -13.73
CA SER A 92 5.94 -6.17 -15.18
C SER A 92 5.59 -7.46 -15.89
N PHE A 93 5.08 -7.33 -17.12
CA PHE A 93 4.73 -8.47 -17.93
C PHE A 93 5.33 -8.35 -19.34
N ALA A 94 6.14 -9.34 -19.70
CA ALA A 94 6.74 -9.45 -21.03
C ALA A 94 6.65 -10.92 -21.49
N SER A 95 5.80 -11.21 -22.47
CA SER A 95 5.56 -12.54 -22.97
C SER A 95 5.15 -12.51 -24.44
N ASP A 96 5.46 -13.57 -25.18
CA ASP A 96 4.93 -13.79 -26.52
C ASP A 96 3.76 -14.78 -26.53
N MET A 97 3.41 -15.33 -25.37
CA MET A 97 2.36 -16.33 -25.22
C MET A 97 0.95 -15.73 -25.11
N THR A 98 0.84 -14.54 -24.50
CA THR A 98 -0.43 -13.86 -24.26
C THR A 98 -0.25 -12.33 -24.19
N ASN A 99 -1.35 -11.59 -24.37
CA ASN A 99 -1.33 -10.12 -24.35
C ASN A 99 -1.54 -9.52 -22.96
N SER A 100 -1.91 -10.30 -21.98
CA SER A 100 -2.07 -9.86 -20.59
C SER A 100 -2.01 -11.03 -19.61
N VAL A 101 -1.75 -10.71 -18.35
CA VAL A 101 -1.73 -11.67 -17.25
C VAL A 101 -2.53 -11.09 -16.06
N GLN A 102 -3.13 -11.96 -15.23
CA GLN A 102 -3.84 -11.59 -14.02
C GLN A 102 -3.12 -12.17 -12.79
N MET A 103 -2.55 -11.30 -11.96
CA MET A 103 -1.80 -11.74 -10.78
C MET A 103 -2.65 -11.99 -9.53
N ALA A 104 -3.97 -11.77 -9.63
CA ALA A 104 -4.94 -12.06 -8.57
C ALA A 104 -6.28 -12.59 -9.13
N SER A 105 -6.23 -13.46 -10.14
CA SER A 105 -7.43 -14.16 -10.64
C SER A 105 -7.91 -15.24 -9.68
N GLU A 106 -6.99 -15.78 -8.88
CA GLU A 106 -7.23 -16.77 -7.85
C GLU A 106 -6.78 -16.24 -6.47
N ALA A 107 -6.92 -17.07 -5.43
CA ALA A 107 -6.57 -16.68 -4.07
C ALA A 107 -5.12 -16.19 -3.98
N THR A 108 -4.97 -14.95 -3.53
CA THR A 108 -3.68 -14.28 -3.35
C THR A 108 -3.57 -13.81 -1.90
N TYR A 109 -2.46 -14.16 -1.23
CA TYR A 109 -2.29 -13.93 0.20
C TYR A 109 -0.82 -13.92 0.62
N ILE A 110 -0.57 -13.42 1.83
CA ILE A 110 0.67 -13.66 2.56
C ILE A 110 0.45 -14.85 3.48
N GLU A 111 1.33 -15.84 3.44
CA GLU A 111 1.38 -16.95 4.36
C GLU A 111 2.48 -16.73 5.41
N LEU A 112 2.10 -16.81 6.67
CA LEU A 112 3.00 -16.74 7.82
C LEU A 112 3.59 -18.12 8.13
N PRO A 113 4.72 -18.21 8.85
CA PRO A 113 5.34 -19.51 9.20
C PRO A 113 4.44 -20.46 10.00
N ASN A 114 3.43 -19.93 10.69
CA ASN A 114 2.42 -20.73 11.43
C ASN A 114 1.26 -21.22 10.56
N GLY A 115 1.29 -20.96 9.23
CA GLY A 115 0.23 -21.33 8.28
C GLY A 115 -0.93 -20.34 8.20
N GLN A 116 -0.93 -19.27 8.98
CA GLN A 116 -1.94 -18.21 8.87
C GLN A 116 -1.83 -17.50 7.52
N LYS A 117 -2.97 -17.24 6.88
CA LYS A 117 -3.06 -16.55 5.58
C LYS A 117 -3.66 -15.16 5.76
N LEU A 118 -2.92 -14.12 5.38
CA LEU A 118 -3.38 -12.74 5.31
C LEU A 118 -3.85 -12.49 3.87
N ARG A 119 -5.15 -12.27 3.68
CA ARG A 119 -5.74 -12.17 2.34
C ARG A 119 -5.48 -10.80 1.71
N LEU A 120 -5.22 -10.78 0.41
CA LEU A 120 -5.14 -9.55 -0.37
C LEU A 120 -6.50 -8.82 -0.33
N LYS A 121 -6.47 -7.52 -0.03
CA LYS A 121 -7.56 -6.60 -0.36
C LYS A 121 -7.40 -6.22 -1.84
N PRO A 122 -8.34 -6.62 -2.73
CA PRO A 122 -8.20 -6.34 -4.15
C PRO A 122 -8.02 -4.83 -4.41
N PRO A 123 -7.09 -4.43 -5.29
CA PRO A 123 -6.92 -3.02 -5.65
C PRO A 123 -8.17 -2.47 -6.33
N GLU A 124 -8.55 -1.23 -5.96
CA GLU A 124 -9.66 -0.54 -6.62
C GLU A 124 -9.31 -0.26 -8.09
N GLY A 125 -10.26 -0.47 -8.99
CA GLY A 125 -10.08 -0.27 -10.43
C GLY A 125 -9.36 -1.40 -11.18
N ASN A 126 -8.61 -2.29 -10.48
CA ASN A 126 -7.95 -3.45 -11.09
C ASN A 126 -7.92 -4.65 -10.13
N PRO A 127 -9.08 -5.23 -9.77
CA PRO A 127 -9.18 -6.25 -8.72
C PRO A 127 -8.44 -7.55 -9.04
N TYR A 128 -8.28 -7.88 -10.31
CA TYR A 128 -7.53 -9.06 -10.76
C TYR A 128 -6.04 -8.79 -10.97
N MET A 129 -5.58 -7.56 -10.75
CA MET A 129 -4.22 -7.12 -11.07
C MET A 129 -3.82 -7.52 -12.49
N THR A 130 -4.67 -7.13 -13.46
CA THR A 130 -4.42 -7.38 -14.88
C THR A 130 -3.31 -6.45 -15.38
N ILE A 131 -2.31 -7.03 -16.06
CA ILE A 131 -1.16 -6.31 -16.60
C ILE A 131 -1.05 -6.68 -18.07
N ALA A 132 -1.07 -5.68 -18.95
CA ALA A 132 -0.90 -5.89 -20.37
C ALA A 132 0.58 -6.13 -20.73
N LYS A 133 0.80 -6.80 -21.86
CA LYS A 133 2.16 -7.04 -22.39
C LYS A 133 2.91 -5.72 -22.60
N GLY A 134 4.10 -5.64 -22.06
CA GLY A 134 4.94 -4.45 -22.10
C GLY A 134 4.67 -3.43 -20.99
N ASP A 135 3.60 -3.60 -20.20
CA ASP A 135 3.26 -2.71 -19.11
C ASP A 135 3.94 -3.11 -17.79
N THR A 136 3.99 -2.13 -16.90
CA THR A 136 4.43 -2.30 -15.51
C THR A 136 3.41 -1.67 -14.56
N MET A 137 2.88 -2.46 -13.65
CA MET A 137 2.05 -2.00 -12.54
C MET A 137 2.96 -1.72 -11.33
N ASN A 138 2.94 -0.49 -10.84
CA ASN A 138 3.58 -0.11 -9.58
C ASN A 138 2.51 0.24 -8.58
N GLY A 139 2.70 -0.16 -7.32
CA GLY A 139 1.74 0.17 -6.29
C GLY A 139 1.96 -0.54 -4.98
N ARG A 140 0.99 -0.37 -4.10
CA ARG A 140 0.98 -0.95 -2.77
C ARG A 140 -0.13 -1.99 -2.68
N LEU A 141 0.25 -3.23 -2.37
CA LEU A 141 -0.68 -4.33 -2.14
C LEU A 141 -0.99 -4.43 -0.64
N VAL A 142 -2.25 -4.31 -0.28
CA VAL A 142 -2.71 -4.36 1.11
C VAL A 142 -3.23 -5.76 1.44
N PHE A 143 -2.65 -6.39 2.44
CA PHE A 143 -3.09 -7.68 2.98
C PHE A 143 -3.70 -7.47 4.36
N MET A 144 -4.87 -8.06 4.59
CA MET A 144 -5.63 -7.89 5.81
C MET A 144 -5.05 -8.72 6.95
N GLY A 145 -4.51 -8.06 7.97
CA GLY A 145 -3.94 -8.64 9.17
C GLY A 145 -2.49 -8.28 9.41
N ALA A 146 -2.08 -8.38 10.67
CA ALA A 146 -0.73 -8.08 11.14
C ALA A 146 0.19 -9.30 11.04
N VAL A 147 1.46 -9.02 10.78
CA VAL A 147 2.53 -10.00 10.98
C VAL A 147 2.98 -9.92 12.45
N PRO A 148 2.91 -11.02 13.22
CA PRO A 148 3.33 -11.03 14.62
C PRO A 148 4.78 -10.62 14.81
N ALA A 149 5.08 -10.04 15.97
CA ALA A 149 6.46 -9.75 16.35
C ALA A 149 7.31 -11.05 16.39
N GLY A 150 8.55 -10.95 15.91
CA GLY A 150 9.46 -12.12 15.86
C GLY A 150 9.35 -12.97 14.59
N VAL A 151 8.40 -12.72 13.70
CA VAL A 151 8.37 -13.34 12.38
C VAL A 151 9.49 -12.74 11.53
N ASN A 152 10.41 -13.59 11.04
CA ASN A 152 11.59 -13.17 10.30
C ASN A 152 11.43 -13.27 8.78
N GLN A 153 10.38 -13.96 8.32
CA GLN A 153 10.08 -14.12 6.91
C GLN A 153 8.59 -14.36 6.69
N ILE A 154 8.10 -13.99 5.53
CA ILE A 154 6.75 -14.28 5.04
C ILE A 154 6.83 -14.86 3.63
N SER A 155 5.80 -15.62 3.23
CA SER A 155 5.66 -16.08 1.85
C SER A 155 4.49 -15.36 1.19
N VAL A 156 4.73 -14.73 0.05
CA VAL A 156 3.65 -14.16 -0.77
C VAL A 156 3.27 -15.20 -1.82
N VAL A 157 1.99 -15.48 -1.92
CA VAL A 157 1.41 -16.45 -2.86
C VAL A 157 0.43 -15.72 -3.75
N PHE A 158 0.67 -15.79 -5.05
CA PHE A 158 -0.23 -15.31 -6.08
C PHE A 158 -0.91 -16.50 -6.75
N ASN A 159 -2.21 -16.41 -6.98
CA ASN A 159 -3.01 -17.40 -7.71
C ASN A 159 -2.86 -18.82 -7.17
N GLU A 160 -3.16 -19.03 -5.87
CA GLU A 160 -3.14 -20.37 -5.26
C GLU A 160 -4.04 -21.36 -6.03
N GLY A 161 -3.49 -22.52 -6.33
CA GLY A 161 -4.21 -23.59 -7.06
C GLY A 161 -4.06 -23.51 -8.58
N SER A 162 -3.47 -22.43 -9.11
CA SER A 162 -3.08 -22.35 -10.51
C SER A 162 -1.71 -22.99 -10.74
N THR A 163 -1.31 -23.14 -12.00
CA THR A 163 0.03 -23.59 -12.41
C THR A 163 0.93 -22.42 -12.76
N SER A 164 2.26 -22.61 -12.72
CA SER A 164 3.23 -21.55 -13.02
C SER A 164 3.23 -21.13 -14.50
N ASP A 165 2.79 -22.02 -15.39
CA ASP A 165 2.67 -21.86 -16.85
C ASP A 165 1.28 -21.37 -17.30
N SER A 166 0.34 -21.13 -16.37
CA SER A 166 -0.99 -20.60 -16.68
C SER A 166 -0.87 -19.24 -17.38
N ILE A 167 -1.37 -19.14 -18.60
CA ILE A 167 -1.31 -17.90 -19.41
C ILE A 167 -2.28 -16.81 -18.95
N ILE A 168 -3.23 -17.13 -18.08
CA ILE A 168 -4.20 -16.17 -17.54
C ILE A 168 -3.77 -15.71 -16.15
N GLY A 169 -3.63 -16.65 -15.22
CA GLY A 169 -3.31 -16.38 -13.83
C GLY A 169 -2.21 -17.31 -13.33
N PRO A 170 -0.94 -17.02 -13.63
CA PRO A 170 0.17 -17.91 -13.26
C PRO A 170 0.36 -17.93 -11.74
N PHE A 171 0.64 -19.12 -11.22
CA PHE A 171 1.04 -19.30 -9.83
C PHE A 171 2.44 -18.73 -9.60
N LEU A 172 2.61 -18.01 -8.49
CA LEU A 172 3.92 -17.57 -8.02
C LEU A 172 3.97 -17.59 -6.50
N ARG A 173 5.02 -18.20 -5.93
CA ARG A 173 5.33 -18.12 -4.50
C ARG A 173 6.70 -17.47 -4.32
N MET A 174 6.78 -16.50 -3.42
CA MET A 174 8.02 -15.78 -3.10
C MET A 174 8.20 -15.70 -1.59
N THR A 175 9.41 -15.97 -1.09
CA THR A 175 9.75 -15.75 0.32
C THR A 175 10.40 -14.40 0.48
N ILE A 176 9.90 -13.60 1.42
CA ILE A 176 10.38 -12.25 1.71
C ILE A 176 10.95 -12.24 3.12
N PRO A 177 12.25 -11.95 3.29
CA PRO A 177 12.85 -11.78 4.61
C PRO A 177 12.38 -10.45 5.23
N LEU A 178 12.07 -10.46 6.52
CA LEU A 178 11.66 -9.28 7.29
C LEU A 178 12.78 -8.74 8.20
N THR A 179 13.96 -9.33 8.11
CA THR A 179 15.18 -8.79 8.71
C THR A 179 15.82 -7.83 7.73
N ALA A 180 16.22 -6.64 8.20
CA ALA A 180 16.94 -5.69 7.36
C ALA A 180 18.18 -6.40 6.79
N GLN A 181 18.17 -6.67 5.48
CA GLN A 181 19.36 -7.12 4.78
C GLN A 181 20.34 -5.95 4.78
N ALA A 182 21.45 -6.10 5.53
CA ALA A 182 22.59 -5.21 5.33
C ALA A 182 22.94 -5.26 3.84
N ALA A 183 22.93 -4.10 3.18
CA ALA A 183 23.32 -3.98 1.80
C ALA A 183 24.68 -4.70 1.64
N GLN A 184 24.69 -5.80 0.91
CA GLN A 184 25.94 -6.46 0.53
C GLN A 184 26.59 -5.52 -0.50
N ASN A 185 27.44 -4.63 0.00
CA ASN A 185 28.39 -3.96 -0.87
C ASN A 185 29.21 -5.06 -1.58
N PRO A 186 29.24 -5.09 -2.92
CA PRO A 186 30.19 -5.94 -3.61
C PRO A 186 31.57 -5.48 -3.18
N THR A 187 32.26 -6.31 -2.40
CA THR A 187 33.67 -6.13 -2.11
C THR A 187 34.39 -6.19 -3.45
N THR A 188 34.78 -5.02 -3.97
CA THR A 188 35.71 -4.93 -5.07
C THR A 188 37.00 -5.55 -4.57
N GLY A 189 37.25 -6.80 -4.96
CA GLY A 189 38.52 -7.46 -4.75
C GLY A 189 39.60 -6.66 -5.48
N ALA A 190 40.41 -5.93 -4.69
CA ALA A 190 41.65 -5.39 -5.18
C ALA A 190 42.55 -6.57 -5.50
N ALA A 191 42.78 -6.79 -6.80
CA ALA A 191 43.88 -7.64 -7.27
C ALA A 191 45.20 -6.90 -6.98
N GLY A 192 46.02 -7.47 -6.09
CA GLY A 192 47.44 -7.15 -5.93
C GLY A 192 48.28 -7.88 -6.99
#